data_75a6b8d88ee9d59e3f43a3ce5cd83399
#
_entry.id   75a6b8d88ee9d59e3f43a3ce5cd83399
#
_cell.length_a   1.000
_cell.length_b   1.000
_cell.length_c   1.000
_cell.angle_alpha   90.00
_cell.angle_beta   90.00
_cell.angle_gamma   90.00
#
_symmetry.space_group_name_H-M   'P 1'
#
loop_
_entity.id
_entity.type
_entity.pdbx_description
1 polymer ?
#
loop_
_entity_poly.entity_id
_entity_poly.type
_entity_poly.pdbx_seq_one_letter_code
_entity_poly.pdbx_strand_id
1 'polypeptide(L)'
;MKIKRLRMQSFRGISDLTLDFDIRLNVIIGNNGSGKSSILDCLGAFLKHISSLINALYLNSNNIIDFINLRSKNIFSEDDISANNEKATVQLEAILNSLDFQFLIQKNRKNQSNVSAKILENNPSDKLQSFFHSTNIPVLIYYSVKRDILFEECLNSEAEKSNTLLDAYIRAFTGGKVVFQEFFEWFKLLEELENELIRDNPNYRDKQLESVRQAIYTFLPEFKDLRIRRRPELRMTVTKNDAELTINQLSDGEKNLLAMVGDLARRLAIANPDMEKPEHGSGVVLIDEIELHLHPKWQRMVIPALLRTFPNCQFIITTHSPQVLGEVKDGKIYRLANTQSGVTAEIVRTYGRDSNRILEDEMGVPKRNQKIKDDLLNLFRLIDDGNLTQAKELQTSLKEEIGFDEPEFARADVLIHRKEVLGR
;
A
#
# COMPACT_ATOMS: atom_id res chain seq x y z
N MET A 1 16.17 4.58 -1.69
CA MET A 1 16.27 3.32 -0.91
C MET A 1 15.40 2.25 -1.52
N LYS A 2 15.80 0.96 -1.42
CA LYS A 2 14.99 -0.22 -1.82
C LYS A 2 15.26 -1.36 -0.87
N ILE A 3 14.22 -2.10 -0.48
CA ILE A 3 14.35 -3.34 0.30
C ILE A 3 14.54 -4.50 -0.66
N LYS A 4 15.54 -5.35 -0.42
CA LYS A 4 15.85 -6.55 -1.21
C LYS A 4 15.24 -7.81 -0.61
N ARG A 5 15.49 -8.02 0.69
CA ARG A 5 15.13 -9.26 1.39
C ARG A 5 14.73 -8.99 2.83
N LEU A 6 13.73 -9.71 3.29
CA LEU A 6 13.34 -9.82 4.70
C LEU A 6 13.37 -11.29 5.10
N ARG A 7 14.06 -11.62 6.19
CA ARG A 7 13.97 -12.92 6.86
C ARG A 7 13.50 -12.75 8.28
N MET A 8 12.48 -13.50 8.66
CA MET A 8 11.86 -13.47 9.98
C MET A 8 11.92 -14.87 10.58
N GLN A 9 12.43 -14.96 11.81
CA GLN A 9 12.51 -16.22 12.56
C GLN A 9 11.91 -16.03 13.95
N SER A 10 10.95 -16.89 14.29
CA SER A 10 10.24 -16.85 15.59
C SER A 10 9.63 -15.47 15.91
N PHE A 11 9.11 -14.79 14.90
CA PHE A 11 8.49 -13.48 15.03
C PHE A 11 6.98 -13.57 14.96
N ARG A 12 6.27 -13.22 16.05
CA ARG A 12 4.81 -13.40 16.20
C ARG A 12 4.37 -14.81 15.80
N GLY A 13 3.47 -14.96 14.81
CA GLY A 13 3.02 -16.26 14.28
C GLY A 13 3.94 -16.87 13.20
N ILE A 14 5.08 -16.26 12.89
CA ILE A 14 5.99 -16.68 11.82
C ILE A 14 7.16 -17.45 12.41
N SER A 15 7.30 -18.73 12.07
CA SER A 15 8.40 -19.61 12.53
C SER A 15 9.72 -19.32 11.78
N ASP A 16 9.72 -19.41 10.44
CA ASP A 16 10.81 -19.01 9.55
C ASP A 16 10.21 -18.62 8.18
N LEU A 17 10.41 -17.40 7.76
CA LEU A 17 9.90 -16.88 6.50
C LEU A 17 10.95 -15.98 5.85
N THR A 18 11.19 -16.19 4.55
CA THR A 18 12.06 -15.33 3.75
C THR A 18 11.28 -14.79 2.55
N LEU A 19 11.36 -13.48 2.33
CA LEU A 19 10.74 -12.77 1.20
C LEU A 19 11.81 -11.98 0.44
N ASP A 20 11.92 -12.21 -0.87
CA ASP A 20 12.80 -11.49 -1.79
C ASP A 20 12.00 -10.48 -2.59
N PHE A 21 12.07 -9.22 -2.23
CA PHE A 21 11.25 -8.16 -2.80
C PHE A 21 11.67 -7.74 -4.22
N ASP A 22 10.66 -7.44 -5.04
CA ASP A 22 10.84 -6.69 -6.28
C ASP A 22 11.14 -5.22 -5.97
N ILE A 23 11.89 -4.57 -6.87
CA ILE A 23 12.33 -3.18 -6.69
C ILE A 23 11.21 -2.14 -6.82
N ARG A 24 10.04 -2.52 -7.35
CA ARG A 24 8.92 -1.60 -7.58
C ARG A 24 7.66 -1.97 -6.83
N LEU A 25 7.15 -3.20 -7.01
CA LEU A 25 5.87 -3.61 -6.46
C LEU A 25 5.92 -5.00 -5.85
N ASN A 26 5.44 -5.09 -4.62
CA ASN A 26 5.24 -6.35 -3.90
C ASN A 26 3.86 -6.34 -3.26
N VAL A 27 3.08 -7.34 -3.57
CA VAL A 27 1.73 -7.51 -3.04
C VAL A 27 1.70 -8.74 -2.15
N ILE A 28 1.17 -8.62 -0.94
CA ILE A 28 1.07 -9.71 0.02
C ILE A 28 -0.40 -10.02 0.23
N ILE A 29 -0.79 -11.26 -0.04
CA ILE A 29 -2.14 -11.77 0.12
C ILE A 29 -2.17 -12.99 1.04
N GLY A 30 -3.35 -13.36 1.49
CA GLY A 30 -3.59 -14.52 2.34
C GLY A 30 -4.77 -14.30 3.27
N ASN A 31 -5.22 -15.35 3.93
CA ASN A 31 -6.35 -15.31 4.84
C ASN A 31 -6.09 -14.40 6.06
N ASN A 32 -7.16 -14.05 6.79
CA ASN A 32 -7.00 -13.35 8.04
C ASN A 32 -6.12 -14.16 9.00
N GLY A 33 -5.20 -13.49 9.69
CA GLY A 33 -4.25 -14.15 10.58
C GLY A 33 -3.06 -14.85 9.89
N SER A 34 -2.90 -14.75 8.56
CA SER A 34 -1.76 -15.34 7.83
C SER A 34 -0.42 -14.59 8.03
N GLY A 35 -0.41 -13.46 8.75
CA GLY A 35 0.81 -12.71 9.04
C GLY A 35 1.08 -11.50 8.13
N LYS A 36 0.15 -11.10 7.25
CA LYS A 36 0.31 -9.93 6.35
C LYS A 36 0.69 -8.66 7.12
N SER A 37 -0.13 -8.25 8.08
CA SER A 37 0.13 -7.05 8.90
C SER A 37 1.38 -7.22 9.76
N SER A 38 1.70 -8.44 10.22
CA SER A 38 2.96 -8.72 10.96
C SER A 38 4.20 -8.45 10.11
N ILE A 39 4.16 -8.75 8.81
CA ILE A 39 5.25 -8.44 7.88
C ILE A 39 5.35 -6.92 7.68
N LEU A 40 4.22 -6.22 7.43
CA LEU A 40 4.25 -4.77 7.26
C LEU A 40 4.65 -4.03 8.54
N ASP A 41 4.19 -4.45 9.72
CA ASP A 41 4.58 -3.88 11.01
C ASP A 41 6.08 -4.05 11.25
N CYS A 42 6.61 -5.24 10.94
CA CYS A 42 8.03 -5.53 11.03
C CYS A 42 8.84 -4.59 10.11
N LEU A 43 8.46 -4.48 8.85
CA LEU A 43 9.09 -3.54 7.90
C LEU A 43 8.92 -2.09 8.36
N GLY A 44 7.75 -1.70 8.85
CA GLY A 44 7.47 -0.36 9.38
C GLY A 44 8.39 0.00 10.56
N ALA A 45 8.62 -0.94 11.46
CA ALA A 45 9.55 -0.77 12.58
C ALA A 45 10.99 -0.56 12.09
N PHE A 46 11.45 -1.32 11.07
CA PHE A 46 12.75 -1.10 10.43
C PHE A 46 12.83 0.26 9.75
N LEU A 47 11.84 0.63 8.93
CA LEU A 47 11.84 1.91 8.23
C LEU A 47 11.83 3.10 9.20
N LYS A 48 11.08 3.00 10.30
CA LYS A 48 11.10 4.00 11.37
C LYS A 48 12.49 4.12 12.00
N HIS A 49 13.16 3.00 12.22
CA HIS A 49 14.53 3.01 12.74
C HIS A 49 15.49 3.66 11.74
N ILE A 50 15.43 3.28 10.47
CA ILE A 50 16.26 3.84 9.39
C ILE A 50 15.99 5.36 9.24
N SER A 51 14.74 5.82 9.31
CA SER A 51 14.44 7.25 9.27
C SER A 51 15.06 8.00 10.44
N SER A 52 15.07 7.41 11.64
CA SER A 52 15.74 7.98 12.82
C SER A 52 17.26 8.02 12.63
N LEU A 53 17.84 7.02 11.94
CA LEU A 53 19.26 7.02 11.56
C LEU A 53 19.56 8.16 10.59
N ILE A 54 18.77 8.32 9.53
CA ILE A 54 18.92 9.42 8.56
C ILE A 54 18.82 10.77 9.27
N ASN A 55 17.83 10.97 10.13
CA ASN A 55 17.64 12.20 10.89
C ASN A 55 18.89 12.56 11.72
N ALA A 56 19.42 11.60 12.43
CA ALA A 56 20.54 11.86 13.30
C ALA A 56 21.86 12.10 12.53
N LEU A 57 22.03 11.45 11.37
CA LEU A 57 23.17 11.67 10.51
C LEU A 57 23.14 13.07 9.87
N TYR A 58 21.96 13.58 9.52
CA TYR A 58 21.79 14.94 9.04
C TYR A 58 22.09 16.00 10.09
N LEU A 59 21.80 15.70 11.36
CA LEU A 59 22.01 16.64 12.49
C LEU A 59 23.43 16.58 13.09
N ASN A 60 24.13 15.44 12.98
CA ASN A 60 25.44 15.21 13.62
C ASN A 60 26.39 14.45 12.68
N SER A 61 27.09 15.14 11.81
CA SER A 61 27.92 14.57 10.74
C SER A 61 29.19 13.81 11.14
N ASN A 62 29.51 13.66 12.46
CA ASN A 62 30.86 13.25 12.87
C ASN A 62 31.04 11.80 13.36
N ASN A 63 30.00 10.98 13.59
CA ASN A 63 30.20 9.61 14.09
C ASN A 63 29.10 8.63 13.65
N ILE A 64 29.23 8.09 12.44
CA ILE A 64 28.28 7.14 11.83
C ILE A 64 28.29 5.79 12.55
N ILE A 65 29.46 5.32 13.00
CA ILE A 65 29.64 3.97 13.59
C ILE A 65 29.00 3.88 14.98
N ASP A 66 29.15 4.91 15.82
CA ASP A 66 28.54 4.96 17.14
C ASP A 66 27.01 5.05 17.07
N PHE A 67 26.49 5.60 15.99
CA PHE A 67 25.08 5.79 15.79
C PHE A 67 24.34 4.50 15.38
N ILE A 68 24.94 3.69 14.54
CA ILE A 68 24.41 2.38 14.12
C ILE A 68 24.25 1.46 15.36
N ASN A 69 25.12 1.61 16.36
CA ASN A 69 25.11 0.78 17.58
C ASN A 69 24.29 1.35 18.75
N LEU A 70 23.90 2.63 18.72
CA LEU A 70 23.53 3.36 19.95
C LEU A 70 22.04 3.51 20.28
N ARG A 71 21.06 3.31 19.37
CA ARG A 71 19.66 3.65 19.68
C ARG A 71 18.58 2.62 19.33
N SER A 72 18.89 1.36 19.34
CA SER A 72 17.94 0.32 18.94
C SER A 72 17.24 -0.41 20.10
N LYS A 73 17.15 0.19 21.27
CA LYS A 73 16.73 -0.51 22.47
C LYS A 73 15.30 -1.06 22.49
N ASN A 74 14.38 -0.59 21.59
CA ASN A 74 12.97 -0.99 21.63
C ASN A 74 12.31 -1.03 20.23
N ILE A 75 12.95 -1.65 19.22
CA ILE A 75 12.31 -1.83 17.92
C ILE A 75 11.19 -2.86 18.01
N PHE A 76 11.43 -3.96 18.74
CA PHE A 76 10.47 -5.03 18.98
C PHE A 76 10.15 -5.18 20.47
N SER A 77 8.89 -5.53 20.78
CA SER A 77 8.40 -5.87 22.12
C SER A 77 8.59 -7.36 22.43
N GLU A 78 8.23 -7.79 23.62
CA GLU A 78 8.18 -9.22 23.97
C GLU A 78 7.05 -9.96 23.22
N ASP A 79 5.96 -9.27 22.91
CA ASP A 79 4.82 -9.80 22.16
C ASP A 79 5.17 -10.11 20.71
N ASP A 80 6.28 -9.55 20.20
CA ASP A 80 6.78 -9.86 18.86
C ASP A 80 7.55 -11.18 18.81
N ILE A 81 7.81 -11.85 19.95
CA ILE A 81 8.44 -13.17 20.02
C ILE A 81 7.35 -14.24 19.99
N SER A 82 7.49 -15.24 19.12
CA SER A 82 6.56 -16.40 19.07
C SER A 82 6.40 -17.05 20.45
N ALA A 83 5.18 -17.49 20.77
CA ALA A 83 4.79 -17.93 22.13
C ALA A 83 5.74 -18.98 22.75
N ASN A 84 6.24 -19.90 21.96
CA ASN A 84 7.07 -21.04 22.41
C ASN A 84 8.59 -20.78 22.27
N ASN A 85 9.00 -19.56 21.91
CA ASN A 85 10.40 -19.24 21.67
C ASN A 85 10.92 -18.21 22.66
N GLU A 86 12.20 -18.27 22.98
CA GLU A 86 12.85 -17.29 23.86
C GLU A 86 13.42 -16.09 23.10
N LYS A 87 13.53 -16.21 21.77
CA LYS A 87 14.19 -15.24 20.92
C LYS A 87 13.50 -15.12 19.56
N ALA A 88 13.31 -13.90 19.08
CA ALA A 88 13.00 -13.59 17.69
C ALA A 88 14.24 -13.00 16.99
N THR A 89 14.43 -13.36 15.71
CA THR A 89 15.49 -12.82 14.86
C THR A 89 14.88 -12.33 13.56
N VAL A 90 15.17 -11.07 13.21
CA VAL A 90 14.75 -10.49 11.93
C VAL A 90 15.94 -9.88 11.21
N GLN A 91 16.10 -10.23 9.96
CA GLN A 91 17.16 -9.73 9.08
C GLN A 91 16.53 -9.00 7.91
N LEU A 92 17.00 -7.79 7.63
CA LEU A 92 16.60 -6.97 6.49
C LEU A 92 17.83 -6.65 5.64
N GLU A 93 17.72 -6.89 4.33
CA GLU A 93 18.69 -6.44 3.34
C GLU A 93 18.08 -5.32 2.50
N ALA A 94 18.79 -4.22 2.36
CA ALA A 94 18.33 -3.05 1.65
C ALA A 94 19.47 -2.34 0.91
N ILE A 95 19.11 -1.59 -0.14
CA ILE A 95 20.03 -0.68 -0.83
C ILE A 95 19.64 0.75 -0.46
N LEU A 96 20.62 1.54 -0.06
CA LEU A 96 20.49 2.97 0.14
C LEU A 96 21.61 3.68 -0.65
N ASN A 97 21.25 4.48 -1.65
CA ASN A 97 22.22 5.18 -2.53
C ASN A 97 23.35 4.28 -3.05
N SER A 98 22.99 3.13 -3.62
CA SER A 98 23.92 2.11 -4.15
C SER A 98 24.81 1.42 -3.09
N LEU A 99 24.54 1.62 -1.80
CA LEU A 99 25.16 0.88 -0.71
C LEU A 99 24.24 -0.26 -0.27
N ASP A 100 24.80 -1.45 -0.15
CA ASP A 100 24.12 -2.63 0.38
C ASP A 100 24.25 -2.67 1.91
N PHE A 101 23.11 -2.62 2.58
CA PHE A 101 22.97 -2.72 4.03
C PHE A 101 22.32 -4.02 4.43
N GLN A 102 22.81 -4.59 5.52
CA GLN A 102 22.16 -5.68 6.23
C GLN A 102 21.91 -5.27 7.67
N PHE A 103 20.64 -5.29 8.06
CA PHE A 103 20.20 -5.04 9.43
C PHE A 103 19.80 -6.37 10.07
N LEU A 104 20.28 -6.62 11.27
CA LEU A 104 19.93 -7.78 12.07
C LEU A 104 19.38 -7.30 13.40
N ILE A 105 18.13 -7.64 13.71
CA ILE A 105 17.51 -7.39 15.02
C ILE A 105 17.28 -8.71 15.71
N GLN A 106 17.74 -8.81 16.95
CA GLN A 106 17.51 -9.94 17.84
C GLN A 106 16.83 -9.47 19.10
N LYS A 107 15.66 -10.00 19.40
CA LYS A 107 14.91 -9.72 20.63
C LYS A 107 14.83 -10.98 21.48
N ASN A 108 15.29 -10.92 22.74
CA ASN A 108 15.14 -11.97 23.75
C ASN A 108 14.07 -11.55 24.76
N ARG A 109 13.31 -12.53 25.33
CA ARG A 109 12.22 -12.23 26.30
C ARG A 109 12.68 -11.44 27.51
N LYS A 110 13.86 -11.72 28.04
CA LYS A 110 14.37 -11.13 29.31
C LYS A 110 15.32 -9.95 29.11
N ASN A 111 15.67 -9.61 27.86
CA ASN A 111 16.69 -8.62 27.57
C ASN A 111 16.19 -7.59 26.54
N GLN A 112 16.89 -6.45 26.47
CA GLN A 112 16.67 -5.45 25.43
C GLN A 112 16.96 -6.02 24.04
N SER A 113 16.35 -5.45 23.00
CA SER A 113 16.63 -5.81 21.62
C SER A 113 18.08 -5.45 21.27
N ASN A 114 18.83 -6.40 20.74
CA ASN A 114 20.12 -6.13 20.12
C ASN A 114 19.92 -5.85 18.65
N VAL A 115 20.36 -4.69 18.18
CA VAL A 115 20.36 -4.35 16.78
C VAL A 115 21.79 -4.20 16.31
N SER A 116 22.11 -4.83 15.22
CA SER A 116 23.36 -4.62 14.50
C SER A 116 23.04 -4.26 13.05
N ALA A 117 23.75 -3.29 12.52
CA ALA A 117 23.74 -2.97 11.10
C ALA A 117 25.13 -3.21 10.53
N LYS A 118 25.18 -3.83 9.36
CA LYS A 118 26.44 -4.09 8.64
C LYS A 118 26.30 -3.55 7.22
N ILE A 119 27.29 -2.80 6.79
CA ILE A 119 27.45 -2.42 5.38
C ILE A 119 28.21 -3.54 4.72
N LEU A 120 27.71 -4.05 3.61
CA LEU A 120 28.26 -5.22 2.92
C LEU A 120 29.41 -4.86 1.95
N GLU A 121 29.77 -3.58 1.85
CA GLU A 121 30.82 -3.09 0.94
C GLU A 121 32.17 -2.89 1.64
N ASN A 122 33.27 -3.10 0.89
CA ASN A 122 34.63 -3.04 1.43
C ASN A 122 35.14 -1.61 1.72
N ASN A 123 34.50 -0.55 1.19
CA ASN A 123 34.91 0.84 1.41
C ASN A 123 33.72 1.82 1.36
N PRO A 124 32.89 1.88 2.40
CA PRO A 124 31.64 2.64 2.38
C PRO A 124 31.82 4.16 2.61
N SER A 125 33.01 4.64 3.02
CA SER A 125 33.21 6.00 3.50
C SER A 125 32.82 7.08 2.49
N ASP A 126 33.24 6.97 1.24
CA ASP A 126 33.02 8.00 0.21
C ASP A 126 31.55 8.05 -0.25
N LYS A 127 30.93 6.88 -0.39
CA LYS A 127 29.51 6.78 -0.74
C LYS A 127 28.61 7.25 0.41
N LEU A 128 28.98 7.01 1.66
CA LEU A 128 28.29 7.52 2.82
C LEU A 128 28.42 9.04 2.90
N GLN A 129 29.61 9.61 2.70
CA GLN A 129 29.80 11.06 2.66
C GLN A 129 28.96 11.71 1.55
N SER A 130 28.93 11.12 0.34
CA SER A 130 28.10 11.63 -0.76
C SER A 130 26.60 11.58 -0.42
N PHE A 131 26.14 10.61 0.37
CA PHE A 131 24.77 10.55 0.85
C PHE A 131 24.44 11.70 1.83
N PHE A 132 25.35 12.02 2.74
CA PHE A 132 25.13 13.09 3.74
C PHE A 132 25.19 14.49 3.15
N HIS A 133 25.89 14.66 2.03
CA HIS A 133 25.88 15.93 1.27
C HIS A 133 24.76 15.99 0.22
N SER A 134 23.96 14.94 0.10
CA SER A 134 22.82 14.92 -0.81
C SER A 134 21.70 15.82 -0.29
N THR A 135 21.22 16.69 -1.16
CA THR A 135 20.02 17.51 -0.92
C THR A 135 18.72 16.73 -1.13
N ASN A 136 18.82 15.44 -1.53
CA ASN A 136 17.70 14.55 -1.79
C ASN A 136 17.79 13.31 -0.91
N ILE A 137 16.70 13.01 -0.19
CA ILE A 137 16.60 11.85 0.71
C ILE A 137 15.45 10.91 0.28
N PRO A 138 15.57 9.59 0.51
CA PRO A 138 14.49 8.65 0.20
C PRO A 138 13.33 8.84 1.17
N VAL A 139 12.10 8.79 0.68
CA VAL A 139 10.91 8.82 1.54
C VAL A 139 10.62 7.41 2.09
N LEU A 140 10.32 7.32 3.39
CA LEU A 140 9.99 6.08 4.09
C LEU A 140 8.65 6.28 4.80
N ILE A 141 7.63 5.49 4.42
CA ILE A 141 6.25 5.68 4.90
C ILE A 141 5.57 4.34 5.16
N TYR A 142 4.69 4.32 6.17
CA TYR A 142 3.76 3.23 6.43
C TYR A 142 2.33 3.76 6.60
N TYR A 143 1.47 3.47 5.64
CA TYR A 143 0.02 3.68 5.70
C TYR A 143 -0.65 2.42 6.25
N SER A 144 -1.05 2.45 7.52
CA SER A 144 -1.74 1.33 8.19
C SER A 144 -3.25 1.32 7.88
N VAL A 145 -3.95 0.24 8.25
CA VAL A 145 -5.42 0.12 8.12
C VAL A 145 -6.17 1.24 8.83
N LYS A 146 -5.62 1.77 9.95
CA LYS A 146 -6.25 2.86 10.73
C LYS A 146 -6.15 4.23 10.03
N ARG A 147 -6.49 4.29 8.74
CA ARG A 147 -6.47 5.51 7.92
C ARG A 147 -7.76 6.32 8.01
N ASP A 148 -8.34 6.50 9.20
CA ASP A 148 -9.51 7.36 9.36
C ASP A 148 -9.12 8.83 9.11
N ILE A 149 -9.58 9.41 8.01
CA ILE A 149 -9.34 10.80 7.67
C ILE A 149 -10.46 11.64 8.29
N LEU A 150 -10.15 12.32 9.39
CA LEU A 150 -11.05 13.31 9.97
C LEU A 150 -10.78 14.66 9.30
N PHE A 151 -11.74 15.15 8.50
CA PHE A 151 -11.65 16.44 7.83
C PHE A 151 -12.15 17.62 8.70
N GLU A 152 -12.91 17.32 9.76
CA GLU A 152 -13.59 18.35 10.56
C GLU A 152 -12.69 19.10 11.57
N GLU A 153 -11.57 18.51 11.98
CA GLU A 153 -10.67 19.10 13.00
C GLU A 153 -9.47 19.87 12.40
N CYS A 154 -9.44 20.08 11.09
CA CYS A 154 -8.30 20.65 10.39
C CYS A 154 -8.06 22.16 10.61
N LEU A 155 -8.91 22.86 11.36
CA LEU A 155 -8.92 24.32 11.34
C LEU A 155 -8.09 24.99 12.45
N ASN A 156 -7.55 24.27 13.45
CA ASN A 156 -7.04 24.90 14.68
C ASN A 156 -5.67 24.43 15.20
N SER A 157 -4.80 23.78 14.41
CA SER A 157 -3.45 23.45 14.89
C SER A 157 -2.37 24.31 14.26
N GLU A 158 -1.63 25.03 15.08
CA GLU A 158 -0.36 25.64 14.68
C GLU A 158 0.69 24.52 14.51
N ALA A 159 0.98 24.14 13.26
CA ALA A 159 2.10 23.26 12.96
C ALA A 159 3.41 23.98 13.26
N GLU A 160 4.28 23.37 14.04
CA GLU A 160 5.64 23.87 14.23
C GLU A 160 6.35 23.94 12.88
N LYS A 161 6.76 25.16 12.51
CA LYS A 161 7.44 25.45 11.23
C LYS A 161 8.89 25.01 11.33
N SER A 162 9.22 23.80 10.91
CA SER A 162 10.58 23.44 10.56
C SER A 162 10.63 23.29 9.02
N ASN A 163 11.56 23.95 8.36
CA ASN A 163 11.73 23.89 6.90
C ASN A 163 12.93 23.01 6.56
N THR A 164 12.93 21.76 7.02
CA THR A 164 14.04 20.83 6.79
C THR A 164 13.57 19.63 5.96
N LEU A 165 14.50 19.00 5.22
CA LEU A 165 14.24 17.76 4.50
C LEU A 165 13.66 16.66 5.41
N LEU A 166 13.94 16.73 6.71
CA LEU A 166 13.53 15.79 7.73
C LEU A 166 12.03 15.85 8.03
N ASP A 167 11.35 16.94 7.65
CA ASP A 167 9.90 17.09 7.77
C ASP A 167 9.17 16.04 6.92
N ALA A 168 9.82 15.49 5.89
CA ALA A 168 9.31 14.37 5.12
C ALA A 168 9.05 13.10 5.97
N TYR A 169 9.71 12.97 7.14
CA TYR A 169 9.55 11.81 8.05
C TYR A 169 8.63 12.07 9.23
N ILE A 170 8.20 13.32 9.45
CA ILE A 170 7.28 13.64 10.55
C ILE A 170 6.02 12.79 10.40
N ARG A 171 5.69 12.03 11.45
CA ARG A 171 4.51 11.17 11.52
C ARG A 171 4.35 10.17 10.35
N ALA A 172 5.42 9.82 9.64
CA ALA A 172 5.41 8.88 8.52
C ALA A 172 4.99 7.44 8.91
N PHE A 173 4.93 7.13 10.21
CA PHE A 173 4.63 5.80 10.78
C PHE A 173 3.50 5.82 11.81
N THR A 174 2.72 6.89 11.92
CA THR A 174 1.70 7.06 12.98
C THR A 174 0.27 6.74 12.55
N GLY A 175 0.05 6.42 11.27
CA GLY A 175 -1.28 6.10 10.72
C GLY A 175 -2.07 7.32 10.23
N GLY A 176 -3.19 7.08 9.54
CA GLY A 176 -3.86 8.02 8.65
C GLY A 176 -4.57 9.24 9.22
N LYS A 177 -4.90 9.29 10.52
CA LYS A 177 -5.71 10.41 11.08
C LYS A 177 -5.07 11.79 10.93
N VAL A 178 -3.75 11.86 10.84
CA VAL A 178 -2.98 13.10 10.85
C VAL A 178 -2.53 13.53 9.45
N VAL A 179 -2.55 12.60 8.50
CA VAL A 179 -1.99 12.79 7.15
C VAL A 179 -2.64 13.94 6.39
N PHE A 180 -3.98 14.03 6.41
CA PHE A 180 -4.66 15.08 5.62
C PHE A 180 -4.47 16.48 6.22
N GLN A 181 -4.49 16.62 7.54
CA GLN A 181 -4.29 17.91 8.19
C GLN A 181 -2.91 18.50 7.87
N GLU A 182 -1.85 17.70 7.98
CA GLU A 182 -0.50 18.15 7.65
C GLU A 182 -0.37 18.53 6.17
N PHE A 183 -0.99 17.74 5.29
CA PHE A 183 -1.06 18.06 3.87
C PHE A 183 -1.80 19.37 3.62
N PHE A 184 -2.96 19.58 4.24
CA PHE A 184 -3.76 20.80 4.08
C PHE A 184 -3.01 22.04 4.55
N GLU A 185 -2.41 22.03 5.76
CA GLU A 185 -1.69 23.17 6.31
C GLU A 185 -0.43 23.50 5.48
N TRP A 186 0.31 22.49 5.04
CA TRP A 186 1.46 22.67 4.18
C TRP A 186 1.05 23.25 2.81
N PHE A 187 0.01 22.71 2.20
CA PHE A 187 -0.50 23.19 0.90
C PHE A 187 -0.97 24.64 1.01
N LYS A 188 -1.72 24.97 2.06
CA LYS A 188 -2.19 26.34 2.34
C LYS A 188 -1.03 27.33 2.43
N LEU A 189 -0.01 26.98 3.21
CA LEU A 189 1.16 27.84 3.39
C LEU A 189 1.87 28.12 2.06
N LEU A 190 2.16 27.10 1.28
CA LEU A 190 2.85 27.28 0.00
C LEU A 190 1.99 28.02 -1.04
N GLU A 191 0.68 27.77 -1.07
CA GLU A 191 -0.22 28.52 -1.96
C GLU A 191 -0.33 30.00 -1.56
N GLU A 192 -0.23 30.32 -0.27
CA GLU A 192 -0.14 31.72 0.19
C GLU A 192 1.12 32.39 -0.32
N LEU A 193 2.27 31.74 -0.18
CA LEU A 193 3.55 32.25 -0.69
C LEU A 193 3.55 32.33 -2.23
N GLU A 194 3.03 31.33 -2.92
CA GLU A 194 2.89 31.37 -4.39
C GLU A 194 2.05 32.57 -4.84
N ASN A 195 0.89 32.80 -4.19
CA ASN A 195 0.00 33.92 -4.51
C ASN A 195 0.63 35.31 -4.23
N GLU A 196 1.49 35.41 -3.24
CA GLU A 196 2.27 36.62 -2.97
C GLU A 196 3.27 36.91 -4.10
N LEU A 197 4.06 35.89 -4.49
CA LEU A 197 5.07 35.99 -5.53
C LEU A 197 4.50 36.17 -6.94
N ILE A 198 3.29 35.68 -7.22
CA ILE A 198 2.59 35.88 -8.49
C ILE A 198 2.29 37.39 -8.73
N ARG A 199 2.14 38.19 -7.67
CA ARG A 199 1.93 39.64 -7.82
C ARG A 199 3.13 40.32 -8.49
N ASP A 200 4.34 39.84 -8.17
CA ASP A 200 5.59 40.41 -8.73
C ASP A 200 5.98 39.71 -10.03
N ASN A 201 5.67 38.41 -10.16
CA ASN A 201 5.91 37.61 -11.36
C ASN A 201 4.68 36.74 -11.68
N PRO A 202 3.81 37.15 -12.63
CA PRO A 202 2.57 36.40 -12.95
C PRO A 202 2.76 34.98 -13.40
N ASN A 203 3.94 34.61 -13.88
CA ASN A 203 4.27 33.27 -14.34
C ASN A 203 4.92 32.41 -13.24
N TYR A 204 5.10 32.94 -12.04
CA TYR A 204 5.68 32.16 -10.94
C TYR A 204 4.77 31.00 -10.57
N ARG A 205 5.39 29.86 -10.33
CA ARG A 205 4.76 28.67 -9.72
C ARG A 205 5.73 28.10 -8.72
N ASP A 206 5.24 27.80 -7.53
CA ASP A 206 6.04 27.08 -6.54
C ASP A 206 6.26 25.63 -7.00
N LYS A 207 7.52 25.22 -7.08
CA LYS A 207 7.93 23.92 -7.64
C LYS A 207 7.41 22.74 -6.83
N GLN A 208 7.41 22.84 -5.50
CA GLN A 208 6.93 21.77 -4.63
C GLN A 208 5.42 21.66 -4.72
N LEU A 209 4.70 22.78 -4.71
CA LEU A 209 3.25 22.82 -4.83
C LEU A 209 2.78 22.30 -6.19
N GLU A 210 3.47 22.70 -7.26
CA GLU A 210 3.15 22.22 -8.62
C GLU A 210 3.41 20.72 -8.76
N SER A 211 4.51 20.20 -8.20
CA SER A 211 4.80 18.76 -8.15
C SER A 211 3.65 17.97 -7.48
N VAL A 212 3.12 18.47 -6.37
CA VAL A 212 1.99 17.85 -5.68
C VAL A 212 0.71 17.91 -6.51
N ARG A 213 0.40 19.05 -7.14
CA ARG A 213 -0.74 19.18 -8.06
C ARG A 213 -0.64 18.19 -9.19
N GLN A 214 0.52 18.09 -9.85
CA GLN A 214 0.76 17.16 -10.96
C GLN A 214 0.65 15.69 -10.52
N ALA A 215 1.16 15.34 -9.35
CA ALA A 215 1.00 13.98 -8.81
C ALA A 215 -0.48 13.63 -8.61
N ILE A 216 -1.27 14.55 -8.02
CA ILE A 216 -2.71 14.35 -7.81
C ILE A 216 -3.44 14.21 -9.14
N TYR A 217 -3.19 15.09 -10.15
CA TYR A 217 -3.85 15.02 -11.45
C TYR A 217 -3.42 13.82 -12.29
N THR A 218 -2.18 13.36 -12.13
CA THR A 218 -1.71 12.12 -12.78
C THR A 218 -2.39 10.89 -12.19
N PHE A 219 -2.61 10.88 -10.87
CA PHE A 219 -3.26 9.78 -10.16
C PHE A 219 -4.78 9.79 -10.34
N LEU A 220 -5.41 10.97 -10.22
CA LEU A 220 -6.84 11.25 -10.34
C LEU A 220 -7.10 12.17 -11.55
N PRO A 221 -7.14 11.65 -12.80
CA PRO A 221 -7.23 12.49 -14.01
C PRO A 221 -8.52 13.31 -14.13
N GLU A 222 -9.56 12.94 -13.36
CA GLU A 222 -10.81 13.67 -13.29
C GLU A 222 -10.70 14.97 -12.48
N PHE A 223 -9.59 15.18 -11.73
CA PHE A 223 -9.37 16.32 -10.86
C PHE A 223 -8.51 17.37 -11.53
N LYS A 224 -8.86 18.64 -11.30
CA LYS A 224 -8.16 19.83 -11.77
C LYS A 224 -8.28 20.92 -10.72
N ASP A 225 -7.47 21.97 -10.84
CA ASP A 225 -7.58 23.19 -10.03
C ASP A 225 -7.69 22.95 -8.51
N LEU A 226 -6.83 22.09 -7.97
CA LEU A 226 -6.73 21.93 -6.52
C LEU A 226 -6.20 23.21 -5.90
N ARG A 227 -7.00 23.85 -5.01
CA ARG A 227 -6.66 25.14 -4.40
C ARG A 227 -7.35 25.34 -3.05
N ILE A 228 -6.90 26.36 -2.31
CA ILE A 228 -7.52 26.79 -1.07
C ILE A 228 -8.44 28.00 -1.33
N ARG A 229 -9.71 27.87 -0.99
CA ARG A 229 -10.67 28.96 -0.93
C ARG A 229 -10.76 29.49 0.50
N ARG A 230 -10.78 30.83 0.64
CA ARG A 230 -10.83 31.51 1.94
C ARG A 230 -12.20 32.07 2.28
N ARG A 231 -13.06 32.25 1.28
CA ARG A 231 -14.44 32.75 1.45
C ARG A 231 -15.43 31.76 0.87
N PRO A 232 -16.61 31.57 1.52
CA PRO A 232 -17.02 32.20 2.78
C PRO A 232 -16.23 31.69 3.99
N GLU A 233 -15.63 30.52 3.93
CA GLU A 233 -14.79 29.87 4.94
C GLU A 233 -13.55 29.22 4.31
N LEU A 234 -12.54 28.92 5.13
CA LEU A 234 -11.31 28.28 4.69
C LEU A 234 -11.58 26.82 4.33
N ARG A 235 -11.35 26.46 3.05
CA ARG A 235 -11.60 25.12 2.54
C ARG A 235 -10.72 24.79 1.33
N MET A 236 -10.37 23.52 1.19
CA MET A 236 -9.73 23.03 -0.03
C MET A 236 -10.81 22.64 -1.04
N THR A 237 -10.64 23.05 -2.29
CA THR A 237 -11.54 22.74 -3.40
C THR A 237 -10.78 22.10 -4.56
N VAL A 238 -11.50 21.31 -5.35
CA VAL A 238 -11.03 20.68 -6.57
C VAL A 238 -12.11 20.75 -7.64
N THR A 239 -11.73 20.97 -8.88
CA THR A 239 -12.65 20.90 -10.02
C THR A 239 -12.75 19.46 -10.53
N LYS A 240 -13.97 18.91 -10.58
CA LYS A 240 -14.29 17.58 -11.12
C LYS A 240 -15.51 17.68 -12.02
N ASN A 241 -15.42 17.16 -13.26
CA ASN A 241 -16.50 17.24 -14.25
C ASN A 241 -17.05 18.67 -14.40
N ASP A 242 -16.13 19.65 -14.51
CA ASP A 242 -16.39 21.09 -14.62
C ASP A 242 -17.17 21.72 -13.44
N ALA A 243 -17.35 21.00 -12.34
CA ALA A 243 -17.91 21.50 -11.09
C ALA A 243 -16.81 21.68 -10.03
N GLU A 244 -16.79 22.83 -9.35
CA GLU A 244 -15.94 23.05 -8.19
C GLU A 244 -16.59 22.40 -6.97
N LEU A 245 -15.89 21.45 -6.35
CA LEU A 245 -16.32 20.71 -5.17
C LEU A 245 -15.37 20.98 -4.02
N THR A 246 -15.91 21.05 -2.80
CA THR A 246 -15.08 20.96 -1.59
C THR A 246 -14.64 19.51 -1.39
N ILE A 247 -13.51 19.30 -0.69
CA ILE A 247 -13.04 17.94 -0.39
C ILE A 247 -14.12 17.14 0.36
N ASN A 248 -14.91 17.77 1.22
CA ASN A 248 -16.00 17.11 1.95
C ASN A 248 -17.12 16.58 1.05
N GLN A 249 -17.30 17.13 -0.15
CA GLN A 249 -18.30 16.69 -1.14
C GLN A 249 -17.82 15.51 -2.00
N LEU A 250 -16.54 15.13 -1.91
CA LEU A 250 -16.02 13.95 -2.58
C LEU A 250 -16.53 12.67 -1.89
N SER A 251 -16.56 11.56 -2.63
CA SER A 251 -16.78 10.24 -2.04
C SER A 251 -15.64 9.86 -1.09
N ASP A 252 -15.91 9.00 -0.11
CA ASP A 252 -14.89 8.59 0.88
C ASP A 252 -13.67 7.94 0.23
N GLY A 253 -13.86 7.16 -0.84
CA GLY A 253 -12.77 6.59 -1.62
C GLY A 253 -11.89 7.66 -2.28
N GLU A 254 -12.49 8.72 -2.86
CA GLU A 254 -11.74 9.83 -3.45
C GLU A 254 -11.01 10.66 -2.40
N LYS A 255 -11.64 10.91 -1.25
CA LYS A 255 -11.01 11.58 -0.11
C LYS A 255 -9.77 10.81 0.35
N ASN A 256 -9.90 9.48 0.53
CA ASN A 256 -8.82 8.62 0.97
C ASN A 256 -7.66 8.59 -0.03
N LEU A 257 -7.95 8.49 -1.32
CA LEU A 257 -6.93 8.53 -2.37
C LEU A 257 -6.25 9.89 -2.45
N LEU A 258 -7.02 10.98 -2.42
CA LEU A 258 -6.47 12.34 -2.42
C LEU A 258 -5.54 12.59 -1.22
N ALA A 259 -5.95 12.16 -0.03
CA ALA A 259 -5.14 12.31 1.18
C ALA A 259 -3.85 11.49 1.11
N MET A 260 -3.92 10.23 0.69
CA MET A 260 -2.74 9.36 0.57
C MET A 260 -1.77 9.87 -0.50
N VAL A 261 -2.29 10.19 -1.69
CA VAL A 261 -1.46 10.67 -2.81
C VAL A 261 -0.89 12.06 -2.52
N GLY A 262 -1.70 12.95 -1.94
CA GLY A 262 -1.28 14.28 -1.53
C GLY A 262 -0.17 14.25 -0.47
N ASP A 263 -0.31 13.40 0.56
CA ASP A 263 0.72 13.24 1.59
C ASP A 263 2.01 12.65 1.01
N LEU A 264 1.92 11.58 0.19
CA LEU A 264 3.09 10.99 -0.44
C LEU A 264 3.81 11.99 -1.35
N ALA A 265 3.06 12.72 -2.19
CA ALA A 265 3.62 13.74 -3.08
C ALA A 265 4.26 14.89 -2.29
N ARG A 266 3.61 15.39 -1.22
CA ARG A 266 4.15 16.38 -0.29
C ARG A 266 5.49 15.94 0.28
N ARG A 267 5.55 14.72 0.82
CA ARG A 267 6.79 14.17 1.41
C ARG A 267 7.90 14.04 0.38
N LEU A 268 7.58 13.59 -0.83
CA LEU A 268 8.54 13.53 -1.93
C LEU A 268 9.01 14.93 -2.34
N ALA A 269 8.11 15.92 -2.37
CA ALA A 269 8.45 17.31 -2.69
C ALA A 269 9.40 17.94 -1.63
N ILE A 270 9.13 17.69 -0.35
CA ILE A 270 10.00 18.13 0.76
C ILE A 270 11.36 17.41 0.72
N ALA A 271 11.35 16.09 0.50
CA ALA A 271 12.55 15.26 0.51
C ALA A 271 13.48 15.46 -0.70
N ASN A 272 12.98 16.05 -1.80
CA ASN A 272 13.69 16.14 -3.08
C ASN A 272 13.54 17.54 -3.73
N PRO A 273 13.93 18.63 -3.04
CA PRO A 273 13.67 19.99 -3.50
C PRO A 273 14.41 20.36 -4.79
N ASP A 274 15.57 19.74 -5.04
CA ASP A 274 16.42 20.04 -6.20
C ASP A 274 16.06 19.23 -7.45
N MET A 275 15.23 18.19 -7.32
CA MET A 275 14.78 17.40 -8.47
C MET A 275 13.86 18.25 -9.36
N GLU A 276 13.95 18.11 -10.69
CA GLU A 276 13.03 18.74 -11.63
C GLU A 276 11.58 18.30 -11.39
N LYS A 277 11.41 17.01 -11.10
CA LYS A 277 10.14 16.38 -10.72
C LYS A 277 10.27 15.74 -9.34
N PRO A 278 10.05 16.49 -8.26
CA PRO A 278 10.18 15.98 -6.90
C PRO A 278 9.31 14.73 -6.63
N GLU A 279 8.13 14.64 -7.24
CA GLU A 279 7.23 13.48 -7.14
C GLU A 279 7.84 12.17 -7.70
N HIS A 280 8.88 12.28 -8.51
CA HIS A 280 9.68 11.15 -9.00
C HIS A 280 10.83 10.76 -8.04
N GLY A 281 10.90 11.34 -6.86
CA GLY A 281 11.86 10.96 -5.83
C GLY A 281 11.78 9.48 -5.44
N SER A 282 12.84 8.95 -4.82
CA SER A 282 12.87 7.56 -4.40
C SER A 282 12.27 7.37 -3.00
N GLY A 283 11.71 6.17 -2.75
CA GLY A 283 11.17 5.84 -1.43
C GLY A 283 10.76 4.39 -1.29
N VAL A 284 10.45 4.00 -0.05
CA VAL A 284 9.78 2.74 0.30
C VAL A 284 8.45 3.08 0.96
N VAL A 285 7.36 2.61 0.38
CA VAL A 285 6.00 2.90 0.80
C VAL A 285 5.30 1.60 1.16
N LEU A 286 4.94 1.45 2.43
CA LEU A 286 4.15 0.34 2.93
C LEU A 286 2.69 0.77 2.99
N ILE A 287 1.78 -0.06 2.46
CA ILE A 287 0.33 0.22 2.48
C ILE A 287 -0.41 -1.04 2.91
N ASP A 288 -1.07 -0.99 4.05
CA ASP A 288 -1.92 -2.08 4.53
C ASP A 288 -3.34 -1.92 3.98
N GLU A 289 -3.92 -2.98 3.41
CA GLU A 289 -5.25 -3.02 2.79
C GLU A 289 -5.50 -1.86 1.82
N ILE A 290 -4.76 -1.84 0.70
CA ILE A 290 -4.81 -0.73 -0.29
C ILE A 290 -6.22 -0.42 -0.79
N GLU A 291 -7.09 -1.44 -0.84
CA GLU A 291 -8.49 -1.35 -1.30
C GLU A 291 -9.44 -0.71 -0.30
N LEU A 292 -9.02 -0.46 0.94
CA LEU A 292 -9.90 0.01 2.02
C LEU A 292 -10.66 1.28 1.60
N HIS A 293 -12.00 1.22 1.73
CA HIS A 293 -12.96 2.27 1.30
C HIS A 293 -12.98 2.59 -0.20
N LEU A 294 -12.30 1.80 -1.06
CA LEU A 294 -12.32 2.03 -2.50
C LEU A 294 -13.47 1.28 -3.18
N HIS A 295 -14.20 2.00 -4.03
CA HIS A 295 -15.13 1.38 -4.97
C HIS A 295 -14.37 0.45 -5.95
N PRO A 296 -14.93 -0.68 -6.45
CA PRO A 296 -14.27 -1.62 -7.35
C PRO A 296 -13.59 -0.97 -8.57
N LYS A 297 -14.15 0.10 -9.15
CA LYS A 297 -13.50 0.89 -10.21
C LYS A 297 -12.14 1.42 -9.78
N TRP A 298 -12.05 1.97 -8.56
CA TRP A 298 -10.80 2.51 -8.01
C TRP A 298 -9.81 1.41 -7.62
N GLN A 299 -10.30 0.26 -7.15
CA GLN A 299 -9.45 -0.89 -6.82
C GLN A 299 -8.67 -1.39 -8.05
N ARG A 300 -9.27 -1.33 -9.26
CA ARG A 300 -8.58 -1.65 -10.51
C ARG A 300 -7.57 -0.58 -10.94
N MET A 301 -7.79 0.66 -10.58
CA MET A 301 -6.95 1.78 -11.04
C MET A 301 -5.78 2.06 -10.10
N VAL A 302 -5.87 1.72 -8.82
CA VAL A 302 -4.93 2.18 -7.78
C VAL A 302 -3.50 1.75 -8.06
N ILE A 303 -3.25 0.48 -8.42
CA ILE A 303 -1.89 -0.02 -8.68
C ILE A 303 -1.26 0.63 -9.93
N PRO A 304 -1.90 0.61 -11.12
CA PRO A 304 -1.36 1.30 -12.29
C PRO A 304 -1.13 2.79 -12.04
N ALA A 305 -2.03 3.46 -11.30
CA ALA A 305 -1.90 4.86 -10.99
C ALA A 305 -0.71 5.15 -10.06
N LEU A 306 -0.51 4.36 -8.98
CA LEU A 306 0.65 4.49 -8.09
C LEU A 306 1.97 4.35 -8.86
N LEU A 307 2.10 3.30 -9.68
CA LEU A 307 3.33 3.03 -10.42
C LEU A 307 3.63 4.09 -11.49
N ARG A 308 2.60 4.71 -12.07
CA ARG A 308 2.75 5.80 -13.03
C ARG A 308 3.13 7.12 -12.36
N THR A 309 2.47 7.44 -11.24
CA THR A 309 2.67 8.71 -10.54
C THR A 309 4.00 8.75 -9.78
N PHE A 310 4.41 7.63 -9.17
CA PHE A 310 5.60 7.53 -8.33
C PHE A 310 6.58 6.45 -8.86
N PRO A 311 7.22 6.67 -10.01
CA PRO A 311 7.96 5.62 -10.74
C PRO A 311 9.17 5.07 -9.99
N ASN A 312 9.75 5.84 -9.07
CA ASN A 312 10.96 5.47 -8.33
C ASN A 312 10.69 5.00 -6.89
N CYS A 313 9.42 4.96 -6.47
CA CYS A 313 9.05 4.36 -5.19
C CYS A 313 8.98 2.83 -5.30
N GLN A 314 9.32 2.15 -4.20
CA GLN A 314 9.03 0.73 -3.99
C GLN A 314 7.78 0.61 -3.12
N PHE A 315 6.78 -0.08 -3.62
CA PHE A 315 5.55 -0.34 -2.90
C PHE A 315 5.55 -1.76 -2.36
N ILE A 316 5.24 -1.92 -1.08
CA ILE A 316 4.97 -3.20 -0.43
C ILE A 316 3.59 -3.06 0.19
N ILE A 317 2.62 -3.77 -0.37
CA ILE A 317 1.20 -3.57 -0.06
C ILE A 317 0.54 -4.88 0.34
N THR A 318 -0.50 -4.80 1.17
CA THR A 318 -1.43 -5.91 1.37
C THR A 318 -2.77 -5.62 0.71
N THR A 319 -3.47 -6.68 0.32
CA THR A 319 -4.82 -6.57 -0.23
C THR A 319 -5.63 -7.84 -0.01
N HIS A 320 -6.94 -7.66 0.13
CA HIS A 320 -7.97 -8.70 0.05
C HIS A 320 -8.84 -8.58 -1.20
N SER A 321 -8.47 -7.69 -2.16
CA SER A 321 -9.26 -7.44 -3.35
C SER A 321 -8.77 -8.23 -4.56
N PRO A 322 -9.61 -9.10 -5.14
CA PRO A 322 -9.31 -9.74 -6.42
C PRO A 322 -9.23 -8.71 -7.57
N GLN A 323 -9.89 -7.56 -7.43
CA GLN A 323 -9.85 -6.48 -8.42
C GLN A 323 -8.45 -5.84 -8.48
N VAL A 324 -7.83 -5.60 -7.30
CA VAL A 324 -6.45 -5.11 -7.21
C VAL A 324 -5.49 -6.12 -7.81
N LEU A 325 -5.65 -7.40 -7.47
CA LEU A 325 -4.76 -8.48 -7.92
C LEU A 325 -4.79 -8.68 -9.45
N GLY A 326 -5.96 -8.55 -10.07
CA GLY A 326 -6.12 -8.65 -11.52
C GLY A 326 -5.33 -7.62 -12.32
N GLU A 327 -4.93 -6.51 -11.69
CA GLU A 327 -4.20 -5.40 -12.34
C GLU A 327 -2.67 -5.41 -12.06
N VAL A 328 -2.17 -6.39 -11.28
CA VAL A 328 -0.74 -6.51 -10.98
C VAL A 328 -0.01 -7.19 -12.13
N LYS A 329 0.47 -6.39 -13.09
CA LYS A 329 1.22 -6.86 -14.26
C LYS A 329 2.69 -7.14 -13.93
N ASP A 330 3.34 -6.18 -13.28
CA ASP A 330 4.77 -6.21 -12.96
C ASP A 330 4.93 -6.17 -11.43
N GLY A 331 5.88 -6.95 -10.91
CA GLY A 331 6.12 -7.09 -9.48
C GLY A 331 5.92 -8.52 -8.99
N LYS A 332 5.94 -8.70 -7.66
CA LYS A 332 5.74 -10.00 -7.01
C LYS A 332 4.46 -10.01 -6.18
N ILE A 333 3.71 -11.10 -6.28
CA ILE A 333 2.55 -11.35 -5.41
C ILE A 333 2.89 -12.56 -4.55
N TYR A 334 2.94 -12.35 -3.23
CA TYR A 334 3.15 -13.39 -2.22
C TYR A 334 1.83 -13.83 -1.63
N ARG A 335 1.46 -15.08 -1.87
CA ARG A 335 0.36 -15.75 -1.18
C ARG A 335 0.89 -16.37 0.11
N LEU A 336 0.41 -15.88 1.25
CA LEU A 336 0.73 -16.44 2.55
C LEU A 336 -0.29 -17.54 2.92
N ALA A 337 0.21 -18.67 3.39
CA ALA A 337 -0.59 -19.76 3.90
C ALA A 337 -0.08 -20.23 5.26
N ASN A 338 -1.03 -20.51 6.18
CA ASN A 338 -0.72 -21.16 7.44
C ASN A 338 -0.65 -22.66 7.22
N THR A 339 0.50 -23.27 7.50
CA THR A 339 0.73 -24.72 7.44
C THR A 339 1.06 -25.25 8.83
N GLN A 340 1.12 -26.57 8.97
CA GLN A 340 1.55 -27.20 10.23
C GLN A 340 2.98 -26.81 10.64
N SER A 341 3.83 -26.45 9.67
CA SER A 341 5.21 -26.00 9.87
C SER A 341 5.35 -24.48 10.10
N GLY A 342 4.24 -23.73 10.04
CA GLY A 342 4.22 -22.28 10.19
C GLY A 342 3.73 -21.56 8.93
N VAL A 343 3.95 -20.25 8.86
CA VAL A 343 3.58 -19.41 7.71
C VAL A 343 4.54 -19.68 6.56
N THR A 344 4.00 -19.94 5.38
CA THR A 344 4.74 -20.09 4.12
C THR A 344 4.33 -18.99 3.14
N ALA A 345 5.21 -18.64 2.20
CA ALA A 345 4.93 -17.71 1.13
C ALA A 345 5.19 -18.36 -0.23
N GLU A 346 4.26 -18.21 -1.14
CA GLU A 346 4.35 -18.68 -2.52
C GLU A 346 4.16 -17.50 -3.48
N ILE A 347 4.94 -17.45 -4.56
CA ILE A 347 4.77 -16.42 -5.58
C ILE A 347 3.69 -16.88 -6.57
N VAL A 348 2.65 -16.05 -6.74
CA VAL A 348 1.54 -16.31 -7.65
C VAL A 348 1.44 -15.23 -8.73
N ARG A 349 0.72 -15.53 -9.82
CA ARG A 349 0.47 -14.61 -10.93
C ARG A 349 -1.03 -14.49 -11.16
N THR A 350 -1.54 -13.26 -11.15
CA THR A 350 -2.99 -13.00 -11.23
C THR A 350 -3.38 -12.03 -12.34
N TYR A 351 -2.41 -11.39 -13.00
CA TYR A 351 -2.66 -10.39 -14.02
C TYR A 351 -3.58 -10.88 -15.14
N GLY A 352 -4.64 -10.13 -15.40
CA GLY A 352 -5.62 -10.43 -16.43
C GLY A 352 -6.54 -11.62 -16.15
N ARG A 353 -6.44 -12.24 -14.95
CA ARG A 353 -7.39 -13.30 -14.56
C ARG A 353 -8.72 -12.69 -14.12
N ASP A 354 -9.79 -13.43 -14.34
CA ASP A 354 -11.12 -13.09 -13.83
C ASP A 354 -11.13 -13.06 -12.30
N SER A 355 -11.87 -12.11 -11.72
CA SER A 355 -11.93 -11.90 -10.28
C SER A 355 -12.46 -13.10 -9.51
N ASN A 356 -13.44 -13.85 -10.06
CA ASN A 356 -13.97 -15.05 -9.43
C ASN A 356 -12.93 -16.17 -9.40
N ARG A 357 -12.11 -16.27 -10.45
CA ARG A 357 -11.00 -17.23 -10.50
C ARG A 357 -9.91 -16.88 -9.48
N ILE A 358 -9.60 -15.59 -9.32
CA ILE A 358 -8.65 -15.13 -8.28
C ILE A 358 -9.20 -15.47 -6.88
N LEU A 359 -10.49 -15.25 -6.64
CA LEU A 359 -11.15 -15.62 -5.37
C LEU A 359 -11.02 -17.10 -5.07
N GLU A 360 -11.29 -17.99 -6.04
CA GLU A 360 -11.21 -19.45 -5.84
C GLU A 360 -9.76 -19.93 -5.71
N ASP A 361 -8.89 -19.58 -6.68
CA ASP A 361 -7.55 -20.16 -6.80
C ASP A 361 -6.57 -19.59 -5.75
N GLU A 362 -6.63 -18.26 -5.49
CA GLU A 362 -5.62 -17.58 -4.69
C GLU A 362 -6.10 -17.21 -3.29
N MET A 363 -7.41 -17.00 -3.11
CA MET A 363 -7.99 -16.57 -1.84
C MET A 363 -8.76 -17.68 -1.14
N GLY A 364 -9.00 -18.83 -1.80
CA GLY A 364 -9.71 -19.98 -1.23
C GLY A 364 -11.19 -19.68 -0.91
N VAL A 365 -11.78 -18.68 -1.56
CA VAL A 365 -13.18 -18.28 -1.34
C VAL A 365 -14.04 -18.72 -2.52
N PRO A 366 -15.13 -19.48 -2.28
CA PRO A 366 -16.03 -19.90 -3.35
C PRO A 366 -16.60 -18.69 -4.11
N LYS A 367 -16.65 -18.77 -5.43
CA LYS A 367 -17.23 -17.69 -6.28
C LYS A 367 -18.72 -17.51 -6.12
N ARG A 368 -19.43 -18.50 -5.57
CA ARG A 368 -20.89 -18.44 -5.28
C ARG A 368 -21.23 -19.23 -4.01
N ASN A 369 -22.45 -19.01 -3.52
CA ASN A 369 -22.99 -19.74 -2.38
C ASN A 369 -22.88 -21.27 -2.63
N GLN A 370 -22.44 -22.02 -1.62
CA GLN A 370 -22.14 -23.45 -1.77
C GLN A 370 -23.40 -24.25 -2.14
N LYS A 371 -24.56 -23.96 -1.51
CA LYS A 371 -25.83 -24.61 -1.84
C LYS A 371 -26.17 -24.48 -3.33
N ILE A 372 -26.11 -23.24 -3.85
CA ILE A 372 -26.42 -22.97 -5.26
C ILE A 372 -25.42 -23.66 -6.19
N LYS A 373 -24.13 -23.73 -5.79
CA LYS A 373 -23.11 -24.46 -6.55
C LYS A 373 -23.44 -25.94 -6.63
N ASP A 374 -23.85 -26.55 -5.51
CA ASP A 374 -24.18 -27.97 -5.43
C ASP A 374 -25.47 -28.25 -6.21
N ASP A 375 -26.48 -27.40 -6.11
CA ASP A 375 -27.74 -27.52 -6.84
C ASP A 375 -27.55 -27.37 -8.37
N LEU A 376 -26.70 -26.45 -8.83
CA LEU A 376 -26.33 -26.36 -10.25
C LEU A 376 -25.53 -27.59 -10.72
N LEU A 377 -24.63 -28.11 -9.92
CA LEU A 377 -23.93 -29.37 -10.26
C LEU A 377 -24.93 -30.55 -10.34
N ASN A 378 -25.89 -30.60 -9.43
CA ASN A 378 -26.95 -31.60 -9.45
C ASN A 378 -27.83 -31.47 -10.68
N LEU A 379 -28.18 -30.23 -11.09
CA LEU A 379 -28.91 -29.96 -12.33
C LEU A 379 -28.21 -30.58 -13.55
N PHE A 380 -26.90 -30.33 -13.72
CA PHE A 380 -26.15 -30.91 -14.83
C PHE A 380 -26.03 -32.43 -14.72
N ARG A 381 -25.89 -32.98 -13.51
CA ARG A 381 -25.88 -34.44 -13.32
C ARG A 381 -27.22 -35.10 -13.74
N LEU A 382 -28.34 -34.50 -13.35
CA LEU A 382 -29.68 -34.96 -13.75
C LEU A 382 -29.85 -34.93 -15.28
N ILE A 383 -29.32 -33.91 -15.93
CA ILE A 383 -29.32 -33.82 -17.41
C ILE A 383 -28.45 -34.93 -18.00
N ASP A 384 -27.25 -35.17 -17.46
CA ASP A 384 -26.33 -36.18 -17.96
C ASP A 384 -26.89 -37.60 -17.78
N ASP A 385 -27.57 -37.86 -16.69
CA ASP A 385 -28.24 -39.12 -16.37
C ASP A 385 -29.56 -39.33 -17.18
N GLY A 386 -30.01 -38.32 -17.93
CA GLY A 386 -31.25 -38.40 -18.71
C GLY A 386 -32.53 -38.15 -17.91
N ASN A 387 -32.44 -37.77 -16.65
CA ASN A 387 -33.58 -37.48 -15.76
C ASN A 387 -34.15 -36.06 -16.04
N LEU A 388 -34.61 -35.85 -17.30
CA LEU A 388 -34.94 -34.49 -17.80
C LEU A 388 -36.13 -33.84 -17.07
N THR A 389 -37.08 -34.63 -16.56
CA THR A 389 -38.21 -34.11 -15.79
C THR A 389 -37.75 -33.43 -14.49
N GLN A 390 -36.93 -34.14 -13.72
CA GLN A 390 -36.39 -33.67 -12.46
C GLN A 390 -35.41 -32.50 -12.70
N ALA A 391 -34.63 -32.54 -13.80
CA ALA A 391 -33.76 -31.46 -14.20
C ALA A 391 -34.52 -30.15 -14.46
N LYS A 392 -35.67 -30.22 -15.16
CA LYS A 392 -36.52 -29.04 -15.43
C LYS A 392 -37.19 -28.50 -14.17
N GLU A 393 -37.63 -29.37 -13.27
CA GLU A 393 -38.20 -28.98 -11.98
C GLU A 393 -37.16 -28.25 -11.12
N LEU A 394 -35.94 -28.80 -11.00
CA LEU A 394 -34.84 -28.18 -10.26
C LEU A 394 -34.41 -26.86 -10.91
N GLN A 395 -34.33 -26.80 -12.24
CA GLN A 395 -34.01 -25.56 -12.96
C GLN A 395 -35.05 -24.48 -12.72
N THR A 396 -36.34 -24.83 -12.70
CA THR A 396 -37.43 -23.88 -12.44
C THR A 396 -37.32 -23.33 -11.00
N SER A 397 -37.11 -24.18 -10.01
CA SER A 397 -36.89 -23.77 -8.63
C SER A 397 -35.66 -22.86 -8.50
N LEU A 398 -34.56 -23.18 -9.18
CA LEU A 398 -33.35 -22.35 -9.16
C LEU A 398 -33.59 -20.98 -9.86
N LYS A 399 -34.35 -20.95 -10.99
CA LYS A 399 -34.71 -19.69 -11.65
C LYS A 399 -35.54 -18.77 -10.75
N GLU A 400 -36.42 -19.34 -9.89
CA GLU A 400 -37.16 -18.58 -8.89
C GLU A 400 -36.28 -18.07 -7.75
N GLU A 401 -35.26 -18.85 -7.33
CA GLU A 401 -34.37 -18.50 -6.20
C GLU A 401 -33.30 -17.48 -6.59
N ILE A 402 -32.65 -17.62 -7.76
CA ILE A 402 -31.48 -16.80 -8.15
C ILE A 402 -31.68 -15.90 -9.39
N GLY A 403 -32.88 -15.92 -9.99
CA GLY A 403 -33.21 -15.15 -11.19
C GLY A 403 -33.01 -15.93 -12.50
N PHE A 404 -33.51 -15.35 -13.59
CA PHE A 404 -33.56 -16.02 -14.90
C PHE A 404 -32.30 -15.82 -15.75
N ASP A 405 -31.46 -14.83 -15.41
CA ASP A 405 -30.32 -14.38 -16.23
C ASP A 405 -29.01 -15.15 -15.96
N GLU A 406 -29.07 -16.29 -15.27
CA GLU A 406 -27.90 -17.09 -14.98
C GLU A 406 -27.40 -17.83 -16.24
N PRO A 407 -26.13 -17.66 -16.67
CA PRO A 407 -25.58 -18.28 -17.89
C PRO A 407 -25.67 -19.81 -17.90
N GLU A 408 -25.56 -20.45 -16.73
CA GLU A 408 -25.71 -21.91 -16.59
C GLU A 408 -27.10 -22.40 -17.01
N PHE A 409 -28.16 -21.61 -16.87
CA PHE A 409 -29.49 -22.00 -17.33
C PHE A 409 -29.58 -22.08 -18.84
N ALA A 410 -29.00 -21.12 -19.56
CA ALA A 410 -28.94 -21.17 -21.04
C ALA A 410 -28.20 -22.44 -21.51
N ARG A 411 -27.10 -22.81 -20.84
CA ARG A 411 -26.37 -24.05 -21.09
C ARG A 411 -27.20 -25.29 -20.79
N ALA A 412 -27.93 -25.28 -19.66
CA ALA A 412 -28.82 -26.37 -19.28
C ALA A 412 -29.95 -26.56 -20.31
N ASP A 413 -30.59 -25.45 -20.77
CA ASP A 413 -31.64 -25.47 -21.77
C ASP A 413 -31.17 -26.12 -23.09
N VAL A 414 -29.97 -25.76 -23.57
CA VAL A 414 -29.36 -26.35 -24.76
C VAL A 414 -29.11 -27.86 -24.59
N LEU A 415 -28.60 -28.28 -23.44
CA LEU A 415 -28.31 -29.71 -23.16
C LEU A 415 -29.59 -30.52 -23.03
N ILE A 416 -30.61 -29.99 -22.35
CA ILE A 416 -31.94 -30.63 -22.22
C ILE A 416 -32.55 -30.81 -23.60
N HIS A 417 -32.60 -29.73 -24.39
CA HIS A 417 -33.15 -29.79 -25.77
C HIS A 417 -32.41 -30.81 -26.65
N ARG A 418 -31.09 -30.84 -26.57
CA ARG A 418 -30.28 -31.82 -27.32
C ARG A 418 -30.63 -33.26 -26.94
N LYS A 419 -30.78 -33.56 -25.66
CA LYS A 419 -31.14 -34.90 -25.19
C LYS A 419 -32.58 -35.29 -25.55
N GLU A 420 -33.50 -34.34 -25.56
CA GLU A 420 -34.89 -34.59 -26.02
C GLU A 420 -34.96 -34.94 -27.52
N VAL A 421 -34.19 -34.21 -28.35
CA VAL A 421 -34.23 -34.40 -29.81
C VAL A 421 -33.39 -35.59 -30.25
N LEU A 422 -32.23 -35.84 -29.64
CA LEU A 422 -31.27 -36.85 -30.07
C LEU A 422 -31.34 -38.16 -29.28
N GLY A 423 -32.11 -38.22 -28.17
CA GLY A 423 -32.24 -39.40 -27.35
C GLY A 423 -30.92 -39.84 -26.67
N ARG A 424 -29.95 -38.91 -26.54
CA ARG A 424 -28.62 -39.18 -25.98
C ARG A 424 -28.16 -38.08 -25.02
#